data_56800a2128d71e70ae8ee073a3657753
#
_entry.id   56800a2128d71e70ae8ee073a3657753
#
_cell.length_a   1.000
_cell.length_b   1.000
_cell.length_c   1.000
_cell.angle_alpha   90.00
_cell.angle_beta   90.00
_cell.angle_gamma   90.00
#
_symmetry.space_group_name_H-M   'P 1'
#
loop_
_entity.id
_entity.type
_entity.pdbx_description
1 polymer ?
#
loop_
_entity_poly.entity_id
_entity_poly.type
_entity_poly.pdbx_seq_one_letter_code
_entity_poly.pdbx_strand_id
1 'polypeptide(L)'
;MKIPYKHIIQSIEENPSLEEISDKLFQLGHEHEIEDGIFDLEITPNRGDCLSLTGILRELNVFYNFNQKDNIYEGTIQEFQLDFENCVPKFCPKISFLKLEITEEVLEYKGFLRDYFNDLNLPKNNFFTDVSNYLMYETGQPTHCYDANKIKDKIFLKEINYDLDFETLHEKIIKLNGKNNVFFVNEDPINLAGIMGSKNTACSNDTTSIILE
;
A
#
# COMPACT_ATOMS: atom_id res chain seq x y z
N MET A 1 -1.46 -14.84 -3.09
CA MET A 1 -0.62 -13.79 -2.46
C MET A 1 0.74 -14.39 -2.13
N LYS A 2 1.82 -13.78 -2.60
CA LYS A 2 3.17 -14.34 -2.39
C LYS A 2 3.81 -13.82 -1.11
N ILE A 3 4.25 -14.74 -0.23
CA ILE A 3 4.95 -14.41 1.03
C ILE A 3 6.18 -15.31 1.16
N PRO A 4 7.40 -14.74 1.21
CA PRO A 4 8.61 -15.50 1.50
C PRO A 4 8.56 -16.08 2.91
N TYR A 5 8.94 -17.35 3.07
CA TYR A 5 9.05 -18.02 4.36
C TYR A 5 9.88 -17.21 5.37
N LYS A 6 10.99 -16.62 4.92
CA LYS A 6 11.84 -15.84 5.80
C LYS A 6 11.15 -14.59 6.38
N HIS A 7 10.17 -13.99 5.66
CA HIS A 7 9.41 -12.86 6.20
C HIS A 7 8.47 -13.30 7.34
N ILE A 8 7.97 -14.54 7.27
CA ILE A 8 7.16 -15.11 8.34
C ILE A 8 8.00 -15.40 9.58
N ILE A 9 9.12 -16.12 9.43
CA ILE A 9 9.93 -16.55 10.57
C ILE A 9 10.65 -15.41 11.28
N GLN A 10 10.94 -14.30 10.62
CA GLN A 10 11.48 -13.10 11.26
C GLN A 10 10.57 -12.50 12.34
N SER A 11 9.28 -12.82 12.31
CA SER A 11 8.29 -12.33 13.26
C SER A 11 7.93 -13.36 14.33
N ILE A 12 8.35 -14.61 14.22
CA ILE A 12 8.03 -15.71 15.13
C ILE A 12 9.19 -15.92 16.10
N GLU A 13 8.91 -16.12 17.39
CA GLU A 13 9.95 -16.38 18.42
C GLU A 13 10.57 -17.76 18.24
N GLU A 14 9.73 -18.75 17.96
CA GLU A 14 10.16 -20.10 17.58
C GLU A 14 10.72 -20.06 16.15
N ASN A 15 11.46 -21.07 15.77
CA ASN A 15 12.01 -21.16 14.41
C ASN A 15 11.43 -22.38 13.67
N PRO A 16 10.10 -22.39 13.38
CA PRO A 16 9.46 -23.52 12.72
C PRO A 16 10.00 -23.68 11.29
N SER A 17 10.05 -24.93 10.82
CA SER A 17 10.46 -25.22 9.45
C SER A 17 9.40 -24.73 8.43
N LEU A 18 9.80 -24.69 7.16
CA LEU A 18 8.91 -24.32 6.06
C LEU A 18 7.70 -25.28 6.00
N GLU A 19 7.93 -26.57 6.19
CA GLU A 19 6.89 -27.60 6.22
C GLU A 19 5.93 -27.42 7.40
N GLU A 20 6.43 -27.07 8.57
CA GLU A 20 5.60 -26.78 9.74
C GLU A 20 4.70 -25.56 9.50
N ILE A 21 5.22 -24.48 8.93
CA ILE A 21 4.40 -23.32 8.54
C ILE A 21 3.36 -23.71 7.49
N SER A 22 3.74 -24.49 6.47
CA SER A 22 2.83 -25.00 5.45
C SER A 22 1.66 -25.78 6.07
N ASP A 23 1.95 -26.74 6.96
CA ASP A 23 0.93 -27.52 7.66
C ASP A 23 -0.02 -26.63 8.47
N LYS A 24 0.48 -25.58 9.13
CA LYS A 24 -0.34 -24.66 9.90
C LYS A 24 -1.23 -23.79 9.00
N LEU A 25 -0.71 -23.33 7.88
CA LEU A 25 -1.49 -22.58 6.89
C LEU A 25 -2.66 -23.44 6.34
N PHE A 26 -2.41 -24.72 6.02
CA PHE A 26 -3.48 -25.63 5.62
C PHE A 26 -4.50 -25.87 6.74
N GLN A 27 -4.06 -26.02 7.99
CA GLN A 27 -4.97 -26.15 9.14
C GLN A 27 -5.88 -24.92 9.33
N LEU A 28 -5.38 -23.73 8.95
CA LEU A 28 -6.14 -22.47 8.97
C LEU A 28 -7.04 -22.28 7.74
N GLY A 29 -6.96 -23.19 6.75
CA GLY A 29 -7.75 -23.15 5.54
C GLY A 29 -7.12 -22.27 4.41
N HIS A 30 -5.83 -22.00 4.49
CA HIS A 30 -5.09 -21.29 3.43
C HIS A 30 -4.42 -22.30 2.50
N GLU A 31 -5.04 -22.58 1.35
CA GLU A 31 -4.41 -23.34 0.27
C GLU A 31 -3.25 -22.54 -0.33
N HIS A 32 -2.17 -23.24 -0.70
CA HIS A 32 -1.00 -22.59 -1.26
C HIS A 32 -0.09 -23.56 -2.02
N GLU A 33 0.71 -22.98 -2.89
CA GLU A 33 1.86 -23.64 -3.51
C GLU A 33 3.16 -23.05 -2.90
N ILE A 34 4.24 -23.83 -2.98
CA ILE A 34 5.57 -23.39 -2.50
C ILE A 34 6.56 -23.50 -3.64
N GLU A 35 7.18 -22.39 -3.99
CA GLU A 35 8.25 -22.32 -4.98
C GLU A 35 9.40 -21.47 -4.40
N ASP A 36 10.61 -22.01 -4.40
CA ASP A 36 11.83 -21.35 -3.90
C ASP A 36 11.69 -20.71 -2.50
N GLY A 37 10.93 -21.35 -1.60
CA GLY A 37 10.69 -20.84 -0.25
C GLY A 37 9.69 -19.69 -0.17
N ILE A 38 8.91 -19.49 -1.21
CA ILE A 38 7.82 -18.52 -1.27
C ILE A 38 6.49 -19.28 -1.25
N PHE A 39 5.61 -18.92 -0.31
CA PHE A 39 4.24 -19.37 -0.30
C PHE A 39 3.41 -18.52 -1.26
N ASP A 40 2.77 -19.13 -2.25
CA ASP A 40 1.75 -18.48 -3.07
C ASP A 40 0.36 -18.87 -2.56
N LEU A 41 -0.16 -18.02 -1.66
CA LEU A 41 -1.40 -18.27 -0.93
C LEU A 41 -2.63 -17.92 -1.76
N GLU A 42 -3.58 -18.85 -1.83
CA GLU A 42 -4.91 -18.62 -2.39
C GLU A 42 -5.85 -18.06 -1.32
N ILE A 43 -5.93 -16.72 -1.24
CA ILE A 43 -6.80 -16.06 -0.29
C ILE A 43 -8.23 -15.99 -0.83
N THR A 44 -9.18 -16.55 -0.11
CA THR A 44 -10.60 -16.52 -0.50
C THR A 44 -11.18 -15.10 -0.43
N PRO A 45 -12.16 -14.75 -1.29
CA PRO A 45 -12.69 -13.37 -1.38
C PRO A 45 -13.27 -12.80 -0.08
N ASN A 46 -13.70 -13.66 0.85
CA ASN A 46 -14.22 -13.25 2.15
C ASN A 46 -13.13 -13.00 3.20
N ARG A 47 -11.86 -13.26 2.89
CA ARG A 47 -10.71 -13.11 3.79
C ARG A 47 -9.75 -12.01 3.32
N GLY A 48 -10.31 -10.86 2.92
CA GLY A 48 -9.51 -9.68 2.59
C GLY A 48 -8.55 -9.22 3.71
N ASP A 49 -8.87 -9.55 4.95
CA ASP A 49 -8.03 -9.34 6.13
C ASP A 49 -6.72 -10.15 6.12
N CYS A 50 -6.64 -11.20 5.31
CA CYS A 50 -5.44 -12.02 5.09
C CYS A 50 -4.61 -11.63 3.86
N LEU A 51 -5.01 -10.58 3.13
CA LEU A 51 -4.26 -10.06 1.97
C LEU A 51 -3.06 -9.19 2.39
N SER A 52 -2.34 -9.60 3.45
CA SER A 52 -1.14 -8.92 3.94
C SER A 52 -0.28 -9.87 4.77
N LEU A 53 1.01 -9.55 4.90
CA LEU A 53 1.91 -10.28 5.79
C LEU A 53 1.37 -10.27 7.24
N THR A 54 0.96 -9.11 7.75
CA THR A 54 0.41 -8.97 9.11
C THR A 54 -0.89 -9.78 9.28
N GLY A 55 -1.73 -9.87 8.24
CA GLY A 55 -2.94 -10.68 8.27
C GLY A 55 -2.63 -12.17 8.44
N ILE A 56 -1.68 -12.69 7.68
CA ILE A 56 -1.23 -14.09 7.79
C ILE A 56 -0.51 -14.35 9.12
N LEU A 57 0.33 -13.44 9.58
CA LEU A 57 0.97 -13.56 10.89
C LEU A 57 -0.07 -13.60 12.02
N ARG A 58 -1.12 -12.79 11.96
CA ARG A 58 -2.23 -12.83 12.93
C ARG A 58 -2.90 -14.21 12.98
N GLU A 59 -3.12 -14.85 11.83
CA GLU A 59 -3.68 -16.20 11.78
C GLU A 59 -2.72 -17.22 12.41
N LEU A 60 -1.42 -17.14 12.08
CA LEU A 60 -0.39 -18.02 12.62
C LEU A 60 -0.17 -17.82 14.14
N ASN A 61 -0.57 -16.68 14.71
CA ASN A 61 -0.48 -16.40 16.15
C ASN A 61 -1.29 -17.37 17.03
N VAL A 62 -2.15 -18.19 16.43
CA VAL A 62 -2.83 -19.30 17.13
C VAL A 62 -1.86 -20.42 17.52
N PHE A 63 -0.76 -20.56 16.78
CA PHE A 63 0.21 -21.66 16.95
C PHE A 63 1.56 -21.22 17.48
N TYR A 64 1.95 -19.97 17.25
CA TYR A 64 3.28 -19.45 17.53
C TYR A 64 3.23 -18.15 18.32
N ASN A 65 4.27 -17.89 19.12
CA ASN A 65 4.47 -16.59 19.75
C ASN A 65 5.16 -15.65 18.76
N PHE A 66 4.79 -14.38 18.82
CA PHE A 66 5.37 -13.36 17.95
C PHE A 66 6.25 -12.40 18.73
N ASN A 67 7.38 -12.07 18.15
CA ASN A 67 8.23 -11.00 18.65
C ASN A 67 7.42 -9.71 18.74
N GLN A 68 7.30 -9.13 19.94
CA GLN A 68 6.72 -7.80 20.09
C GLN A 68 7.60 -6.80 19.34
N LYS A 69 7.00 -6.18 18.31
CA LYS A 69 7.65 -5.03 17.66
C LYS A 69 7.50 -3.82 18.59
N ASP A 70 8.57 -3.05 18.75
CA ASP A 70 8.50 -1.75 19.41
C ASP A 70 7.42 -0.89 18.73
N ASN A 71 6.70 -0.10 19.53
CA ASN A 71 5.72 0.82 18.98
C ASN A 71 6.44 1.95 18.24
N ILE A 72 6.58 1.82 16.92
CA ILE A 72 7.22 2.81 16.06
C ILE A 72 6.38 4.09 15.86
N TYR A 73 5.13 4.12 16.39
CA TYR A 73 4.18 5.21 16.19
C TYR A 73 4.14 6.21 17.35
N GLU A 74 5.13 6.24 18.23
CA GLU A 74 5.20 7.17 19.39
C GLU A 74 5.72 8.56 19.04
N GLY A 75 5.97 8.84 17.77
CA GLY A 75 6.45 10.15 17.32
C GLY A 75 5.35 11.21 17.28
N THR A 76 5.70 12.46 17.64
CA THR A 76 4.82 13.60 17.40
C THR A 76 4.89 14.01 15.94
N ILE A 77 3.76 13.94 15.24
CA ILE A 77 3.63 14.40 13.86
C ILE A 77 3.16 15.85 13.89
N GLN A 78 3.87 16.73 13.17
CA GLN A 78 3.45 18.13 13.04
C GLN A 78 2.26 18.21 12.07
N GLU A 79 1.24 19.01 12.46
CA GLU A 79 0.15 19.30 11.54
C GLU A 79 0.67 20.13 10.35
N PHE A 80 0.22 19.78 9.15
CA PHE A 80 0.42 20.60 7.96
C PHE A 80 -0.93 21.07 7.42
N GLN A 81 -0.92 22.23 6.77
CA GLN A 81 -2.13 22.78 6.18
C GLN A 81 -2.30 22.20 4.77
N LEU A 82 -3.37 21.45 4.57
CA LEU A 82 -3.82 20.99 3.26
C LEU A 82 -5.23 21.53 3.01
N ASP A 83 -5.39 22.28 1.92
CA ASP A 83 -6.73 22.68 1.49
C ASP A 83 -7.42 21.48 0.83
N PHE A 84 -8.31 20.85 1.59
CA PHE A 84 -9.02 19.64 1.17
C PHE A 84 -10.50 19.73 1.48
N GLU A 85 -11.33 19.30 0.54
CA GLU A 85 -12.77 19.20 0.73
C GLU A 85 -13.30 17.82 0.36
N ASN A 86 -13.92 17.15 1.33
CA ASN A 86 -14.62 15.89 1.12
C ASN A 86 -16.11 16.15 0.82
N CYS A 87 -16.50 16.07 -0.44
CA CYS A 87 -17.90 16.23 -0.88
C CYS A 87 -18.72 14.93 -0.76
N VAL A 88 -18.10 13.82 -0.37
CA VAL A 88 -18.74 12.49 -0.31
C VAL A 88 -18.54 11.78 1.04
N PRO A 89 -18.84 12.44 2.18
CA PRO A 89 -18.54 11.90 3.51
C PRO A 89 -19.28 10.60 3.84
N LYS A 90 -20.32 10.26 3.11
CA LYS A 90 -21.03 8.97 3.25
C LYS A 90 -20.23 7.80 2.69
N PHE A 91 -19.46 8.03 1.63
CA PHE A 91 -18.59 7.02 1.00
C PHE A 91 -17.21 6.98 1.63
N CYS A 92 -16.65 8.14 1.93
CA CYS A 92 -15.36 8.28 2.58
C CYS A 92 -15.52 9.04 3.90
N PRO A 93 -15.94 8.35 4.99
CA PRO A 93 -16.22 9.02 6.26
C PRO A 93 -14.97 9.56 6.94
N LYS A 94 -13.80 8.96 6.67
CA LYS A 94 -12.50 9.38 7.20
C LYS A 94 -11.42 9.25 6.14
N ILE A 95 -10.57 10.24 6.06
CA ILE A 95 -9.36 10.25 5.25
C ILE A 95 -8.29 11.00 6.00
N SER A 96 -7.06 10.58 5.84
CA SER A 96 -5.90 11.25 6.43
C SER A 96 -4.87 11.55 5.36
N PHE A 97 -4.17 12.65 5.53
CA PHE A 97 -3.06 13.03 4.68
C PHE A 97 -1.81 13.26 5.51
N LEU A 98 -0.69 12.83 5.01
CA LEU A 98 0.62 13.06 5.62
C LEU A 98 1.55 13.69 4.59
N LYS A 99 2.21 14.78 4.96
CA LYS A 99 3.29 15.35 4.14
C LYS A 99 4.61 14.76 4.58
N LEU A 100 5.37 14.24 3.62
CA LEU A 100 6.70 13.67 3.83
C LEU A 100 7.70 14.35 2.92
N GLU A 101 8.89 14.64 3.46
CA GLU A 101 10.00 15.23 2.72
C GLU A 101 11.26 14.41 2.97
N ILE A 102 12.05 14.18 1.94
CA ILE A 102 13.38 13.61 2.03
C ILE A 102 14.39 14.66 1.59
N THR A 103 15.53 14.72 2.27
CA THR A 103 16.60 15.68 1.99
C THR A 103 17.61 15.18 0.97
N GLU A 104 17.66 13.86 0.77
CA GLU A 104 18.62 13.20 -0.11
C GLU A 104 17.90 12.14 -0.94
N GLU A 105 18.38 11.92 -2.16
CA GLU A 105 17.89 10.84 -3.02
C GLU A 105 18.19 9.46 -2.39
N VAL A 106 17.21 8.56 -2.42
CA VAL A 106 17.37 7.20 -1.93
C VAL A 106 17.82 6.30 -3.08
N LEU A 107 19.12 6.12 -3.21
CA LEU A 107 19.74 5.31 -4.28
C LEU A 107 19.60 3.81 -4.04
N GLU A 108 19.63 3.38 -2.78
CA GLU A 108 19.57 1.97 -2.41
C GLU A 108 18.60 1.70 -1.26
N TYR A 109 17.78 0.66 -1.40
CA TYR A 109 16.91 0.21 -0.31
C TYR A 109 17.68 -0.63 0.69
N LYS A 110 17.34 -0.50 1.99
CA LYS A 110 17.96 -1.19 3.10
C LYS A 110 16.92 -1.92 3.93
N GLY A 111 17.38 -2.87 4.75
CA GLY A 111 16.53 -3.61 5.68
C GLY A 111 15.35 -4.30 4.97
N PHE A 112 14.20 -4.21 5.59
CA PHE A 112 12.97 -4.88 5.13
C PHE A 112 12.52 -4.48 3.72
N LEU A 113 12.71 -3.22 3.31
CA LEU A 113 12.33 -2.77 1.96
C LEU A 113 13.20 -3.43 0.89
N ARG A 114 14.53 -3.52 1.12
CA ARG A 114 15.44 -4.26 0.25
C ARG A 114 15.02 -5.74 0.14
N ASP A 115 14.73 -6.35 1.29
CA ASP A 115 14.43 -7.77 1.37
C ASP A 115 13.10 -8.07 0.65
N TYR A 116 12.09 -7.23 0.82
CA TYR A 116 10.81 -7.34 0.09
C TYR A 116 11.01 -7.38 -1.43
N PHE A 117 11.78 -6.42 -1.99
CA PHE A 117 12.01 -6.37 -3.43
C PHE A 117 12.86 -7.53 -3.95
N ASN A 118 13.90 -7.89 -3.21
CA ASN A 118 14.82 -8.96 -3.62
C ASN A 118 14.15 -10.34 -3.53
N ASP A 119 13.48 -10.63 -2.41
CA ASP A 119 12.92 -11.96 -2.17
C ASP A 119 11.72 -12.28 -3.06
N LEU A 120 10.96 -11.26 -3.43
CA LEU A 120 9.84 -11.41 -4.36
C LEU A 120 10.20 -11.08 -5.82
N ASN A 121 11.47 -10.76 -6.08
CA ASN A 121 11.98 -10.39 -7.41
C ASN A 121 11.11 -9.30 -8.10
N LEU A 122 10.78 -8.24 -7.34
CA LEU A 122 9.91 -7.19 -7.82
C LEU A 122 10.69 -6.08 -8.54
N PRO A 123 10.12 -5.50 -9.61
CA PRO A 123 10.69 -4.31 -10.23
C PRO A 123 10.55 -3.10 -9.31
N LYS A 124 11.58 -2.27 -9.27
CA LYS A 124 11.55 -0.99 -8.56
C LYS A 124 11.01 0.11 -9.47
N ASN A 125 10.25 1.03 -8.89
CA ASN A 125 9.73 2.23 -9.57
C ASN A 125 10.46 3.48 -9.06
N ASN A 126 9.93 4.09 -8.00
CA ASN A 126 10.55 5.17 -7.27
C ASN A 126 10.33 4.93 -5.76
N PHE A 127 11.16 5.55 -4.94
CA PHE A 127 11.19 5.30 -3.50
C PHE A 127 9.82 5.38 -2.83
N PHE A 128 9.04 6.42 -3.07
CA PHE A 128 7.76 6.61 -2.38
C PHE A 128 6.69 5.61 -2.83
N THR A 129 6.61 5.34 -4.13
CA THR A 129 5.71 4.31 -4.67
C THR A 129 6.08 2.93 -4.14
N ASP A 130 7.36 2.64 -4.05
CA ASP A 130 7.86 1.35 -3.60
C ASP A 130 7.63 1.14 -2.09
N VAL A 131 7.78 2.19 -1.28
CA VAL A 131 7.39 2.15 0.14
C VAL A 131 5.88 1.95 0.30
N SER A 132 5.06 2.61 -0.51
CA SER A 132 3.60 2.43 -0.52
C SER A 132 3.22 0.98 -0.86
N ASN A 133 3.86 0.38 -1.86
CA ASN A 133 3.65 -1.03 -2.23
C ASN A 133 4.07 -1.98 -1.10
N TYR A 134 5.19 -1.70 -0.42
CA TYR A 134 5.61 -2.47 0.73
C TYR A 134 4.61 -2.37 1.89
N LEU A 135 4.12 -1.16 2.20
CA LEU A 135 3.11 -0.96 3.26
C LEU A 135 1.83 -1.74 2.97
N MET A 136 1.38 -1.75 1.73
CA MET A 136 0.23 -2.57 1.32
C MET A 136 0.52 -4.07 1.50
N TYR A 137 1.71 -4.55 1.15
CA TYR A 137 2.13 -5.93 1.38
C TYR A 137 2.17 -6.27 2.87
N GLU A 138 2.76 -5.40 3.70
CA GLU A 138 2.93 -5.65 5.13
C GLU A 138 1.59 -5.58 5.88
N THR A 139 0.78 -4.55 5.62
CA THR A 139 -0.37 -4.19 6.46
C THR A 139 -1.73 -4.49 5.81
N GLY A 140 -1.77 -4.66 4.49
CA GLY A 140 -3.02 -4.74 3.71
C GLY A 140 -3.70 -3.39 3.52
N GLN A 141 -3.09 -2.29 3.99
CA GLN A 141 -3.65 -0.94 3.87
C GLN A 141 -3.05 -0.26 2.64
N PRO A 142 -3.83 -0.04 1.57
CA PRO A 142 -3.36 0.71 0.42
C PRO A 142 -3.18 2.18 0.78
N THR A 143 -2.13 2.78 0.25
CA THR A 143 -1.84 4.21 0.34
C THR A 143 -1.58 4.77 -1.05
N HIS A 144 -1.72 6.08 -1.23
CA HIS A 144 -1.39 6.74 -2.49
C HIS A 144 -0.48 7.95 -2.25
N CYS A 145 0.56 8.07 -3.08
CA CYS A 145 1.54 9.16 -3.01
C CYS A 145 1.33 10.14 -4.16
N TYR A 146 1.07 11.39 -3.83
CA TYR A 146 1.11 12.51 -4.78
C TYR A 146 2.45 13.24 -4.66
N ASP A 147 3.06 13.59 -5.77
CA ASP A 147 4.16 14.56 -5.77
C ASP A 147 3.63 15.92 -5.27
N ALA A 148 4.10 16.37 -4.11
CA ALA A 148 3.61 17.58 -3.47
C ALA A 148 3.81 18.84 -4.34
N ASN A 149 4.85 18.84 -5.19
CA ASN A 149 5.13 19.97 -6.09
C ASN A 149 4.11 20.09 -7.22
N LYS A 150 3.33 19.03 -7.48
CA LYS A 150 2.27 18.99 -8.50
C LYS A 150 0.89 19.34 -7.93
N ILE A 151 0.74 19.37 -6.60
CA ILE A 151 -0.49 19.76 -5.90
C ILE A 151 -0.38 21.25 -5.53
N LYS A 152 -0.93 22.12 -6.36
CA LYS A 152 -0.79 23.59 -6.19
C LYS A 152 -2.03 24.25 -5.61
N ASP A 153 -3.15 23.56 -5.62
CA ASP A 153 -4.45 24.10 -5.27
C ASP A 153 -5.22 23.10 -4.40
N LYS A 154 -6.43 23.48 -4.02
CA LYS A 154 -7.34 22.67 -3.22
C LYS A 154 -7.62 21.32 -3.85
N ILE A 155 -7.55 20.27 -3.04
CA ILE A 155 -7.98 18.92 -3.40
C ILE A 155 -9.47 18.77 -3.08
N PHE A 156 -10.23 18.22 -4.00
CA PHE A 156 -11.62 17.83 -3.80
C PHE A 156 -11.78 16.33 -3.97
N LEU A 157 -12.47 15.67 -3.06
CA LEU A 157 -13.01 14.33 -3.28
C LEU A 157 -14.51 14.45 -3.56
N LYS A 158 -14.94 14.13 -4.79
CA LYS A 158 -16.33 14.27 -5.21
C LYS A 158 -16.82 13.09 -6.06
N GLU A 159 -18.12 12.80 -6.00
CA GLU A 159 -18.79 11.90 -6.94
C GLU A 159 -19.05 12.65 -8.26
N ILE A 160 -18.66 12.03 -9.37
CA ILE A 160 -19.07 12.45 -10.71
C ILE A 160 -20.10 11.48 -11.25
N ASN A 161 -20.96 11.94 -12.16
CA ASN A 161 -21.93 11.13 -12.89
C ASN A 161 -22.01 11.58 -14.35
N TYR A 162 -20.85 11.66 -14.98
CA TYR A 162 -20.67 12.01 -16.39
C TYR A 162 -19.42 11.29 -16.93
N ASP A 163 -19.32 11.21 -18.24
CA ASP A 163 -18.17 10.59 -18.89
C ASP A 163 -16.93 11.46 -18.70
N LEU A 164 -15.85 10.84 -18.22
CA LEU A 164 -14.57 11.48 -17.99
C LEU A 164 -13.44 10.60 -18.50
N ASP A 165 -12.55 11.16 -19.30
CA ASP A 165 -11.31 10.50 -19.68
C ASP A 165 -10.30 10.68 -18.53
N PHE A 166 -9.76 9.54 -18.02
CA PHE A 166 -8.81 9.50 -16.92
C PHE A 166 -7.51 8.83 -17.37
N GLU A 167 -6.41 9.59 -17.35
CA GLU A 167 -5.07 9.05 -17.64
C GLU A 167 -4.48 8.43 -16.38
N THR A 168 -4.32 7.10 -16.39
CA THR A 168 -3.79 6.33 -15.26
C THR A 168 -2.29 6.47 -15.10
N LEU A 169 -1.74 6.05 -13.94
CA LEU A 169 -0.30 5.91 -13.69
C LEU A 169 0.43 5.08 -14.77
N HIS A 170 -0.28 4.15 -15.43
CA HIS A 170 0.28 3.31 -16.48
C HIS A 170 0.13 3.91 -17.89
N GLU A 171 -0.10 5.20 -17.99
CA GLU A 171 -0.22 5.95 -19.28
C GLU A 171 -1.38 5.42 -20.17
N LYS A 172 -2.39 4.81 -19.56
CA LYS A 172 -3.60 4.36 -20.26
C LYS A 172 -4.73 5.33 -19.98
N ILE A 173 -5.41 5.77 -21.03
CA ILE A 173 -6.65 6.54 -20.89
C ILE A 173 -7.79 5.55 -20.72
N ILE A 174 -8.51 5.67 -19.61
CA ILE A 174 -9.75 4.93 -19.36
C ILE A 174 -10.93 5.90 -19.34
N LYS A 175 -12.07 5.44 -19.85
CA LYS A 175 -13.33 6.19 -19.77
C LYS A 175 -14.07 5.81 -18.50
N LEU A 176 -14.22 6.77 -17.60
CA LEU A 176 -15.08 6.65 -16.45
C LEU A 176 -16.52 6.96 -16.91
N ASN A 177 -17.44 6.04 -16.67
CA ASN A 177 -18.84 6.18 -17.03
C ASN A 177 -19.69 6.06 -15.77
N GLY A 178 -20.78 6.83 -15.69
CA GLY A 178 -21.70 6.79 -14.56
C GLY A 178 -21.08 7.36 -13.27
N LYS A 179 -21.46 6.77 -12.13
CA LYS A 179 -21.04 7.27 -10.81
C LYS A 179 -19.65 6.77 -10.43
N ASN A 180 -18.73 7.70 -10.23
CA ASN A 180 -17.37 7.43 -9.76
C ASN A 180 -16.98 8.46 -8.71
N ASN A 181 -16.23 8.03 -7.68
CA ASN A 181 -15.59 8.94 -6.73
C ASN A 181 -14.18 9.24 -7.20
N VAL A 182 -13.86 10.51 -7.36
CA VAL A 182 -12.61 10.97 -7.95
C VAL A 182 -12.05 12.13 -7.15
N PHE A 183 -10.73 12.12 -6.92
CA PHE A 183 -10.02 13.27 -6.42
C PHE A 183 -9.67 14.21 -7.57
N PHE A 184 -9.82 15.51 -7.31
CA PHE A 184 -9.51 16.57 -8.25
C PHE A 184 -8.62 17.62 -7.61
N VAL A 185 -7.74 18.22 -8.42
CA VAL A 185 -7.17 19.53 -8.15
C VAL A 185 -7.73 20.48 -9.21
N ASN A 186 -8.52 21.47 -8.78
CA ASN A 186 -9.37 22.26 -9.67
C ASN A 186 -10.33 21.37 -10.49
N GLU A 187 -10.12 21.30 -11.81
CA GLU A 187 -10.89 20.45 -12.73
C GLU A 187 -10.13 19.20 -13.17
N ASP A 188 -8.85 19.08 -12.79
CA ASP A 188 -8.00 17.97 -13.20
C ASP A 188 -8.21 16.75 -12.29
N PRO A 189 -8.60 15.58 -12.81
CA PRO A 189 -8.72 14.36 -12.05
C PRO A 189 -7.34 13.81 -11.69
N ILE A 190 -7.06 13.63 -10.40
CA ILE A 190 -5.76 13.20 -9.91
C ILE A 190 -5.73 11.79 -9.33
N ASN A 191 -6.90 11.25 -8.97
CA ASN A 191 -6.98 9.89 -8.44
C ASN A 191 -8.42 9.37 -8.56
N LEU A 192 -8.60 8.18 -9.12
CA LEU A 192 -9.83 7.42 -9.01
C LEU A 192 -9.84 6.76 -7.62
N ALA A 193 -10.63 7.33 -6.72
CA ALA A 193 -10.56 7.09 -5.28
C ALA A 193 -10.53 5.60 -4.90
N GLY A 194 -9.48 5.19 -4.21
CA GLY A 194 -9.27 3.81 -3.77
C GLY A 194 -8.92 2.80 -4.88
N ILE A 195 -8.68 3.25 -6.11
CA ILE A 195 -8.45 2.37 -7.28
C ILE A 195 -7.11 2.69 -7.96
N MET A 196 -6.95 3.94 -8.47
CA MET A 196 -5.81 4.25 -9.34
C MET A 196 -5.50 5.75 -9.37
N GLY A 197 -4.24 6.09 -9.13
CA GLY A 197 -3.74 7.45 -9.31
C GLY A 197 -3.60 7.85 -10.77
N SER A 198 -3.61 9.17 -11.01
CA SER A 198 -3.33 9.77 -12.31
C SER A 198 -1.84 9.94 -12.54
N LYS A 199 -1.41 9.89 -13.81
CA LYS A 199 -0.05 10.23 -14.24
C LYS A 199 0.35 11.66 -13.86
N ASN A 200 -0.60 12.60 -13.87
CA ASN A 200 -0.32 14.02 -13.68
C ASN A 200 0.30 14.36 -12.32
N THR A 201 -0.06 13.61 -11.27
CA THR A 201 0.43 13.81 -9.90
C THR A 201 1.37 12.70 -9.43
N ALA A 202 1.73 11.78 -10.31
CA ALA A 202 2.59 10.65 -10.00
C ALA A 202 3.97 11.10 -9.51
N CYS A 203 4.50 10.35 -8.52
CA CYS A 203 5.89 10.49 -8.09
C CYS A 203 6.85 9.99 -9.18
N SER A 204 8.04 10.55 -9.19
CA SER A 204 9.18 10.16 -10.03
C SER A 204 10.43 9.94 -9.16
N ASN A 205 11.53 9.56 -9.76
CA ASN A 205 12.81 9.44 -9.04
C ASN A 205 13.29 10.77 -8.47
N ASP A 206 12.93 11.90 -9.10
CA ASP A 206 13.30 13.24 -8.64
C ASP A 206 12.35 13.80 -7.57
N THR A 207 11.28 13.08 -7.22
CA THR A 207 10.34 13.52 -6.19
C THR A 207 10.97 13.46 -4.82
N THR A 208 11.02 14.57 -4.09
CA THR A 208 11.58 14.69 -2.74
C THR A 208 10.53 15.05 -1.69
N SER A 209 9.35 15.48 -2.10
CA SER A 209 8.25 15.84 -1.22
C SER A 209 6.94 15.25 -1.73
N ILE A 210 6.21 14.57 -0.85
CA ILE A 210 4.93 13.94 -1.20
C ILE A 210 3.82 14.35 -0.22
N ILE A 211 2.59 14.22 -0.73
CA ILE A 211 1.40 14.09 0.08
C ILE A 211 0.97 12.63 0.00
N LEU A 212 0.98 11.94 1.13
CA LEU A 212 0.49 10.57 1.29
C LEU A 212 -0.97 10.62 1.71
N GLU A 213 -1.82 9.91 0.97
CA GLU A 213 -3.24 9.68 1.24
C GLU A 213 -3.43 8.31 1.91
#